data_980411d6a67f5738aece6fab40e2db67
#
_entry.id   980411d6a67f5738aece6fab40e2db67
#
_cell.length_a   1.000
_cell.length_b   1.000
_cell.length_c   1.000
_cell.angle_alpha   90.00
_cell.angle_beta   90.00
_cell.angle_gamma   90.00
#
_symmetry.space_group_name_H-M   'P 1'
#
loop_
_entity.id
_entity.type
_entity.pdbx_description
1 polymer ?
#
loop_
_entity_poly.entity_id
_entity_poly.type
_entity_poly.pdbx_seq_one_letter_code
_entity_poly.pdbx_strand_id
1 'polypeptide(L)'
;MTSPPHRSPLRRSRAAPARETGAGDSRREKTMSRTATRASRAAAPRVARASKAARRRSARPAPIGASSSVADAVERSNERAWDLPRAPYGANEAPAPGTWAPTQQTIKDWRSLYRNTTLSERGDGEGRVVEEACVSGTIPSELRGTLFRNGPGLLEIYGKKLNQFFDGDGLVYSCTFPGDGSVKFRHNFVGTKGFTEEQAAQKMLYKGAFAIGNPKGDSFYNPFDFDVKNVANTGVVNWGGETYALWEGGKPHKMRSNDLKTVGEVEEVLGTKLRIPQMAAHYRIWEGENADDKRLVAFSIESQASFPQNVNRAAFYEWDAQGKSKAVNNFDVPNATFGFFHDCLVTENWYFLFQNPTSLNPQKLLTEYMFAKCALAETICMVDGRSAILHCLPRTEKARKIGQKAIELKPQFFFHHINAFERDNGEIVLDSMPWVFMDFSMNLDSVNPAFFNGGSRVEYTRFVVDPVRKTCTQTVLNNRVGEFPTMNNKFVGRKHTHAYTAGTVVKDEVKWGPNQCLVKHTTDPNSESPAKEQVWYYGERCFVQEPIFAARPGGTAEDDGWILQIVNDAGKQTSTLYIFEAMDIAKGPIASVLFNGEHLPPGLHGMWAQDAVYN
;
A
#
# COMPACT_ATOMS: atom_id res chain seq x y z
N MET A 1 -54.15 10.77 -36.63
CA MET A 1 -54.36 12.11 -37.22
C MET A 1 -53.13 12.90 -36.83
N THR A 2 -52.41 13.02 -37.73
CA THR A 2 -51.73 13.92 -38.66
C THR A 2 -50.34 14.34 -38.19
N SER A 3 -49.35 13.74 -38.82
CA SER A 3 -48.00 14.27 -39.02
C SER A 3 -48.02 15.15 -40.31
N PRO A 4 -46.90 15.62 -40.79
CA PRO A 4 -45.98 16.70 -40.55
C PRO A 4 -46.09 17.81 -41.66
N PRO A 5 -45.14 18.58 -42.18
CA PRO A 5 -43.76 18.31 -42.59
C PRO A 5 -42.76 19.50 -42.70
N HIS A 6 -41.50 19.13 -43.02
CA HIS A 6 -40.52 19.73 -43.99
C HIS A 6 -39.89 21.10 -43.70
N ARG A 7 -38.67 21.43 -44.09
CA ARG A 7 -37.50 20.93 -44.89
C ARG A 7 -36.33 21.89 -44.70
N SER A 8 -35.14 21.35 -44.76
CA SER A 8 -33.88 22.03 -45.08
C SER A 8 -33.94 22.62 -46.54
N PRO A 9 -32.93 23.30 -47.11
CA PRO A 9 -31.47 23.04 -47.09
C PRO A 9 -30.48 24.19 -47.45
N LEU A 10 -29.17 23.90 -47.29
CA LEU A 10 -28.04 24.21 -48.19
C LEU A 10 -27.53 25.66 -48.40
N ARG A 11 -26.22 25.94 -48.23
CA ARG A 11 -25.11 25.92 -49.22
C ARG A 11 -23.79 26.44 -48.63
N ARG A 12 -22.77 25.69 -48.70
CA ARG A 12 -21.46 25.71 -49.35
C ARG A 12 -20.91 27.03 -49.90
N SER A 13 -19.62 27.34 -49.55
CA SER A 13 -18.47 27.62 -50.47
C SER A 13 -17.22 27.82 -49.57
N ARG A 14 -16.22 27.05 -49.69
CA ARG A 14 -15.04 26.92 -50.55
C ARG A 14 -14.38 28.24 -50.91
N ALA A 15 -13.08 28.44 -50.43
CA ALA A 15 -11.89 28.54 -51.24
C ALA A 15 -10.64 28.85 -50.39
N ALA A 16 -9.60 28.12 -50.51
CA ALA A 16 -8.20 28.50 -50.48
C ALA A 16 -7.81 28.76 -51.95
N PRO A 17 -6.59 29.18 -52.35
CA PRO A 17 -5.26 29.16 -51.72
C PRO A 17 -4.31 30.31 -52.17
N ALA A 18 -3.00 30.08 -51.99
CA ALA A 18 -1.79 30.63 -52.65
C ALA A 18 -1.00 31.60 -51.80
N ARG A 19 0.26 31.30 -51.37
CA ARG A 19 1.56 31.38 -52.06
C ARG A 19 1.89 32.84 -52.49
N GLU A 20 3.01 33.40 -52.08
CA GLU A 20 4.40 33.18 -52.51
C GLU A 20 5.38 34.14 -51.78
N THR A 21 6.51 33.59 -51.39
CA THR A 21 7.91 33.92 -51.73
C THR A 21 8.46 35.33 -51.34
N GLY A 22 9.66 35.27 -50.80
CA GLY A 22 10.59 36.40 -50.74
C GLY A 22 11.86 36.08 -49.93
N ALA A 23 12.86 35.61 -50.64
CA ALA A 23 14.22 35.36 -50.16
C ALA A 23 14.95 36.68 -49.88
N GLY A 24 15.93 36.66 -49.00
CA GLY A 24 16.85 37.76 -48.75
C GLY A 24 18.04 37.35 -47.91
N ASP A 25 19.04 36.85 -48.59
CA ASP A 25 20.40 36.51 -48.15
C ASP A 25 21.18 37.75 -47.72
N SER A 26 21.94 37.73 -46.64
CA SER A 26 23.25 38.40 -46.59
C SER A 26 24.12 37.93 -45.42
N ARG A 27 25.15 37.20 -45.83
CA ARG A 27 26.38 36.95 -45.09
C ARG A 27 27.03 38.24 -44.59
N ARG A 28 27.65 38.19 -43.42
CA ARG A 28 28.99 38.78 -43.21
C ARG A 28 29.71 38.08 -42.04
N GLU A 29 30.69 37.32 -42.45
CA GLU A 29 31.89 36.97 -41.67
C GLU A 29 32.62 38.23 -41.21
N LYS A 30 33.16 38.18 -40.03
CA LYS A 30 34.45 38.77 -39.72
C LYS A 30 35.16 38.04 -38.62
N THR A 31 36.28 37.54 -39.03
CA THR A 31 37.39 36.88 -38.40
C THR A 31 38.21 37.78 -37.45
N MET A 32 38.96 37.13 -36.55
CA MET A 32 40.21 37.46 -35.91
C MET A 32 40.22 38.50 -34.78
N SER A 33 40.79 38.18 -33.61
CA SER A 33 42.24 38.20 -33.39
C SER A 33 42.59 37.56 -32.05
N ARG A 34 43.63 36.70 -32.12
CA ARG A 34 44.41 36.19 -30.99
C ARG A 34 45.28 37.31 -30.42
N THR A 35 45.43 37.32 -29.09
CA THR A 35 46.75 37.74 -28.51
C THR A 35 46.97 36.97 -27.22
N ALA A 36 48.04 36.20 -27.27
CA ALA A 36 48.70 35.57 -26.14
C ALA A 36 49.70 36.56 -25.51
N THR A 37 49.76 36.60 -24.20
CA THR A 37 50.98 37.11 -23.54
C THR A 37 51.36 36.18 -22.37
N ARG A 38 52.63 35.93 -22.39
CA ARG A 38 53.42 34.96 -21.65
C ARG A 38 54.11 35.61 -20.44
N ALA A 39 54.30 34.82 -19.39
CA ALA A 39 55.38 34.81 -18.41
C ALA A 39 55.43 35.87 -17.29
N SER A 40 55.55 35.40 -16.05
CA SER A 40 56.91 35.22 -15.50
C SER A 40 56.89 34.46 -14.15
N ARG A 41 57.88 33.61 -14.01
CA ARG A 41 58.32 32.93 -12.78
C ARG A 41 58.96 33.92 -11.82
N ALA A 42 58.75 33.75 -10.51
CA ALA A 42 59.73 34.12 -9.51
C ALA A 42 59.78 33.10 -8.37
N ALA A 43 60.95 32.82 -7.94
CA ALA A 43 61.41 31.72 -7.14
C ALA A 43 61.22 31.94 -5.62
N ALA A 44 61.32 30.82 -4.90
CA ALA A 44 61.37 30.70 -3.44
C ALA A 44 62.64 31.33 -2.80
N PRO A 45 62.63 31.46 -1.46
CA PRO A 45 63.81 30.98 -0.72
C PRO A 45 63.45 29.95 0.39
N ARG A 46 64.31 28.98 0.52
CA ARG A 46 64.52 28.06 1.66
C ARG A 46 65.13 28.79 2.83
N VAL A 47 64.68 28.57 4.06
CA VAL A 47 65.46 28.59 5.29
C VAL A 47 64.90 27.63 6.33
N ALA A 48 65.59 26.63 6.64
CA ALA A 48 66.21 26.01 7.82
C ALA A 48 65.34 25.60 9.03
N ARG A 49 65.65 24.37 9.39
CA ARG A 49 65.35 23.56 10.58
C ARG A 49 65.35 24.30 11.92
N ALA A 50 64.32 23.95 12.80
CA ALA A 50 64.63 23.48 14.16
C ALA A 50 63.36 22.90 14.87
N SER A 51 63.65 21.85 15.57
CA SER A 51 63.15 21.30 16.85
C SER A 51 61.79 20.63 16.95
N LYS A 52 61.89 19.41 17.47
CA LYS A 52 60.88 18.49 17.95
C LYS A 52 59.94 19.12 18.98
N ALA A 53 58.64 19.07 18.73
CA ALA A 53 57.64 19.09 19.78
C ALA A 53 56.56 18.07 19.43
N ALA A 54 56.12 17.33 20.43
CA ALA A 54 55.27 16.18 20.35
C ALA A 54 53.92 16.49 19.66
N ARG A 55 53.67 15.83 18.54
CA ARG A 55 52.35 15.80 17.91
C ARG A 55 51.44 14.90 18.74
N ARG A 56 50.52 15.51 19.49
CA ARG A 56 49.25 14.86 19.83
C ARG A 56 48.54 14.55 18.49
N ARG A 57 48.37 13.27 18.20
CA ARG A 57 47.53 12.80 17.12
C ARG A 57 46.11 13.19 17.47
N SER A 58 45.54 14.18 16.81
CA SER A 58 44.10 14.34 16.69
C SER A 58 43.60 13.13 15.92
N ALA A 59 42.84 12.29 16.56
CA ALA A 59 42.13 11.21 15.90
C ALA A 59 41.20 11.83 14.84
N ARG A 60 41.40 11.49 13.58
CA ARG A 60 40.37 11.66 12.55
C ARG A 60 39.17 10.86 13.03
N PRO A 61 37.94 11.39 12.93
CA PRO A 61 36.77 10.55 13.12
C PRO A 61 36.83 9.43 12.06
N ALA A 62 36.68 8.20 12.50
CA ALA A 62 36.57 7.05 11.62
C ALA A 62 35.34 7.28 10.70
N PRO A 63 35.39 6.86 9.44
CA PRO A 63 34.21 6.84 8.60
C PRO A 63 33.17 5.95 9.31
N ILE A 64 31.96 6.44 9.41
CA ILE A 64 30.83 5.70 9.95
C ILE A 64 30.54 4.55 8.99
N GLY A 65 31.24 3.44 9.19
CA GLY A 65 30.98 2.15 8.56
C GLY A 65 29.86 1.46 9.32
N ALA A 66 28.63 1.96 9.18
CA ALA A 66 27.47 1.35 9.81
C ALA A 66 27.12 -0.03 9.25
N SER A 67 27.74 -0.45 8.14
CA SER A 67 27.39 -1.72 7.49
C SER A 67 28.08 -2.95 8.11
N SER A 68 29.31 -2.83 8.63
CA SER A 68 29.99 -3.99 9.20
C SER A 68 29.46 -4.39 10.57
N SER A 69 29.08 -3.43 11.42
CA SER A 69 28.55 -3.73 12.75
C SER A 69 27.13 -4.30 12.73
N VAL A 70 26.33 -3.91 11.75
CA VAL A 70 24.99 -4.48 11.53
C VAL A 70 25.11 -5.89 10.95
N ALA A 71 25.98 -6.10 9.96
CA ALA A 71 26.25 -7.42 9.39
C ALA A 71 26.75 -8.42 10.44
N ASP A 72 27.73 -8.01 11.27
CA ASP A 72 28.27 -8.83 12.36
C ASP A 72 27.25 -9.10 13.47
N ALA A 73 26.35 -8.16 13.74
CA ALA A 73 25.24 -8.35 14.67
C ALA A 73 24.16 -9.29 14.11
N VAL A 74 23.92 -9.19 12.79
CA VAL A 74 23.05 -10.08 12.01
C VAL A 74 23.59 -11.51 12.03
N GLU A 75 24.89 -11.69 11.76
CA GLU A 75 25.53 -13.01 11.73
C GLU A 75 25.51 -13.67 13.11
N ARG A 76 25.84 -12.94 14.18
CA ARG A 76 25.72 -13.42 15.57
C ARG A 76 24.29 -13.69 16.00
N SER A 77 23.32 -12.94 15.51
CA SER A 77 21.89 -13.19 15.76
C SER A 77 21.41 -14.44 15.02
N ASN A 78 21.92 -14.66 13.81
CA ASN A 78 21.62 -15.84 13.02
C ASN A 78 22.20 -17.11 13.67
N GLU A 79 23.41 -17.09 14.19
CA GLU A 79 24.02 -18.20 14.93
C GLU A 79 23.20 -18.57 16.17
N ARG A 80 22.74 -17.58 16.95
CA ARG A 80 21.91 -17.79 18.14
C ARG A 80 20.48 -18.28 17.79
N ALA A 81 19.93 -17.88 16.64
CA ALA A 81 18.60 -18.32 16.22
C ALA A 81 18.53 -19.80 15.83
N TRP A 82 19.68 -20.42 15.49
CA TRP A 82 19.76 -21.84 15.17
C TRP A 82 19.71 -22.73 16.42
N ASP A 83 20.17 -22.24 17.57
CA ASP A 83 20.32 -22.98 18.82
C ASP A 83 19.09 -22.89 19.73
N LEU A 84 18.09 -22.11 19.35
CA LEU A 84 16.85 -22.01 20.14
C LEU A 84 16.00 -23.26 19.95
N PRO A 85 15.65 -23.99 21.03
CA PRO A 85 14.77 -25.13 20.91
C PRO A 85 13.42 -24.68 20.33
N ARG A 86 12.98 -25.36 19.27
CA ARG A 86 11.64 -25.17 18.73
C ARG A 86 10.63 -25.68 19.73
N ALA A 87 10.00 -24.77 20.46
CA ALA A 87 8.89 -25.16 21.30
C ALA A 87 7.71 -25.61 20.41
N PRO A 88 7.12 -26.76 20.65
CA PRO A 88 5.90 -27.17 19.98
C PRO A 88 4.74 -26.36 20.58
N TYR A 89 4.49 -25.19 20.02
CA TYR A 89 3.31 -24.42 20.40
C TYR A 89 2.09 -25.01 19.72
N GLY A 90 1.00 -25.17 20.44
CA GLY A 90 -0.31 -25.45 19.86
C GLY A 90 -0.72 -24.31 18.92
N ALA A 91 -1.60 -24.61 17.95
CA ALA A 91 -2.02 -23.62 16.94
C ALA A 91 -2.62 -22.34 17.55
N ASN A 92 -3.14 -22.41 18.76
CA ASN A 92 -3.75 -21.31 19.51
C ASN A 92 -2.87 -20.73 20.64
N GLU A 93 -1.65 -21.28 20.82
CA GLU A 93 -0.75 -20.85 21.90
C GLU A 93 0.43 -20.07 21.32
N ALA A 94 0.35 -18.75 21.40
CA ALA A 94 1.50 -17.91 21.07
C ALA A 94 2.59 -18.04 22.14
N PRO A 95 3.88 -18.10 21.76
CA PRO A 95 4.99 -18.15 22.71
C PRO A 95 4.98 -16.95 23.65
N ALA A 96 5.48 -17.17 24.87
CA ALA A 96 5.68 -16.09 25.82
C ALA A 96 6.68 -15.04 25.29
N PRO A 97 6.56 -13.76 25.67
CA PRO A 97 7.50 -12.72 25.26
C PRO A 97 8.95 -13.11 25.52
N GLY A 98 9.84 -12.86 24.56
CA GLY A 98 11.26 -13.18 24.66
C GLY A 98 11.64 -14.65 24.40
N THR A 99 10.67 -15.57 24.29
CA THR A 99 10.93 -17.02 24.06
C THR A 99 10.91 -17.41 22.60
N TRP A 100 10.41 -16.56 21.71
CA TRP A 100 10.33 -16.81 20.26
C TRP A 100 11.09 -15.74 19.47
N ALA A 101 11.73 -16.17 18.40
CA ALA A 101 12.33 -15.29 17.41
C ALA A 101 12.25 -15.96 16.03
N PRO A 102 12.19 -15.19 14.93
CA PRO A 102 12.31 -15.75 13.59
C PRO A 102 13.63 -16.51 13.43
N THR A 103 13.55 -17.71 12.91
CA THR A 103 14.73 -18.55 12.58
C THR A 103 15.07 -18.43 11.11
N GLN A 104 16.23 -18.96 10.68
CA GLN A 104 16.55 -19.10 9.26
C GLN A 104 15.49 -19.94 8.51
N GLN A 105 14.91 -20.94 9.16
CA GLN A 105 13.82 -21.71 8.57
C GLN A 105 12.56 -20.87 8.41
N THR A 106 12.21 -20.03 9.40
CA THR A 106 11.10 -19.09 9.31
C THR A 106 11.27 -18.17 8.09
N ILE A 107 12.48 -17.66 7.84
CA ILE A 107 12.75 -16.80 6.69
C ILE A 107 12.68 -17.56 5.37
N LYS A 108 13.22 -18.79 5.32
CA LYS A 108 13.10 -19.65 4.12
C LYS A 108 11.63 -19.93 3.81
N ASP A 109 10.86 -20.28 4.83
CA ASP A 109 9.43 -20.54 4.71
C ASP A 109 8.69 -19.30 4.21
N TRP A 110 8.92 -18.15 4.84
CA TRP A 110 8.32 -16.88 4.43
C TRP A 110 8.68 -16.52 2.98
N ARG A 111 9.96 -16.59 2.61
CA ARG A 111 10.42 -16.33 1.24
C ARG A 111 9.83 -17.28 0.20
N SER A 112 9.63 -18.55 0.58
CA SER A 112 9.09 -19.57 -0.33
C SER A 112 7.66 -19.28 -0.80
N LEU A 113 6.95 -18.43 -0.08
CA LEU A 113 5.60 -18.00 -0.42
C LEU A 113 5.57 -16.93 -1.53
N TYR A 114 6.68 -16.19 -1.73
CA TYR A 114 6.80 -15.18 -2.76
C TYR A 114 7.32 -15.78 -4.07
N ARG A 115 6.50 -16.59 -4.69
CA ARG A 115 6.67 -17.21 -6.00
C ARG A 115 5.39 -17.10 -6.81
N ASN A 116 5.47 -17.36 -8.10
CA ASN A 116 4.30 -17.33 -8.96
C ASN A 116 3.17 -18.19 -8.38
N THR A 117 1.95 -17.68 -8.52
CA THR A 117 0.76 -18.51 -8.26
C THR A 117 0.77 -19.77 -9.12
N THR A 118 0.13 -20.81 -8.64
CA THR A 118 -0.12 -22.02 -9.44
C THR A 118 -1.40 -21.93 -10.27
N LEU A 119 -2.17 -20.85 -10.09
CA LEU A 119 -3.37 -20.60 -10.86
C LEU A 119 -3.04 -20.27 -12.33
N SER A 120 -3.97 -20.61 -13.23
CA SER A 120 -3.82 -20.34 -14.65
C SER A 120 -3.78 -18.84 -14.96
N GLU A 121 -2.83 -18.41 -15.78
CA GLU A 121 -2.73 -17.01 -16.28
C GLU A 121 -3.95 -16.59 -17.11
N ARG A 122 -4.69 -17.54 -17.67
CA ARG A 122 -5.91 -17.27 -18.45
C ARG A 122 -7.16 -17.04 -17.62
N GLY A 123 -7.05 -17.19 -16.28
CA GLY A 123 -8.19 -17.20 -15.39
C GLY A 123 -9.01 -18.50 -15.50
N ASP A 124 -10.01 -18.64 -14.64
CA ASP A 124 -10.89 -19.81 -14.59
C ASP A 124 -12.31 -19.53 -15.16
N GLY A 125 -12.50 -18.38 -15.80
CA GLY A 125 -13.75 -18.03 -16.46
C GLY A 125 -14.91 -17.89 -15.47
N GLU A 126 -15.86 -18.85 -15.50
CA GLU A 126 -17.02 -18.85 -14.61
C GLU A 126 -16.68 -19.21 -13.16
N GLY A 127 -15.46 -19.66 -12.90
CA GLY A 127 -15.00 -20.11 -11.61
C GLY A 127 -15.43 -21.55 -11.32
N ARG A 128 -15.04 -22.03 -10.15
CA ARG A 128 -15.35 -23.38 -9.71
C ARG A 128 -15.94 -23.38 -8.30
N VAL A 129 -16.82 -24.34 -8.03
CA VAL A 129 -17.24 -24.67 -6.67
C VAL A 129 -16.09 -25.41 -6.00
N VAL A 130 -15.70 -24.96 -4.80
CA VAL A 130 -14.70 -25.65 -4.01
C VAL A 130 -15.26 -27.00 -3.58
N GLU A 131 -14.48 -28.07 -3.74
CA GLU A 131 -14.88 -29.41 -3.36
C GLU A 131 -15.18 -29.51 -1.86
N GLU A 132 -16.23 -30.24 -1.48
CA GLU A 132 -16.63 -30.42 -0.08
C GLU A 132 -15.48 -30.97 0.78
N ALA A 133 -14.65 -31.85 0.23
CA ALA A 133 -13.46 -32.39 0.90
C ALA A 133 -12.41 -31.31 1.28
N CYS A 134 -12.47 -30.15 0.65
CA CYS A 134 -11.61 -29.00 0.94
C CYS A 134 -12.21 -28.06 1.98
N VAL A 135 -13.43 -28.29 2.44
CA VAL A 135 -14.11 -27.50 3.46
C VAL A 135 -14.07 -28.27 4.79
N SER A 136 -13.62 -27.61 5.85
CA SER A 136 -13.64 -28.16 7.21
C SER A 136 -14.46 -27.25 8.10
N GLY A 137 -15.19 -27.84 9.04
CA GLY A 137 -16.12 -27.10 9.91
C GLY A 137 -17.44 -26.78 9.21
N THR A 138 -18.15 -25.78 9.70
CA THR A 138 -19.46 -25.38 9.15
C THR A 138 -19.43 -23.92 8.74
N ILE A 139 -19.64 -23.66 7.46
CA ILE A 139 -19.78 -22.29 6.93
C ILE A 139 -21.16 -21.80 7.31
N PRO A 140 -21.30 -20.67 8.02
CA PRO A 140 -22.60 -20.13 8.39
C PRO A 140 -23.44 -19.76 7.16
N SER A 141 -24.72 -20.16 7.14
CA SER A 141 -25.63 -19.83 6.05
C SER A 141 -25.90 -18.33 5.91
N GLU A 142 -25.75 -17.58 7.01
CA GLU A 142 -25.88 -16.12 7.04
C GLU A 142 -24.67 -15.40 6.45
N LEU A 143 -23.51 -16.07 6.33
CA LEU A 143 -22.33 -15.56 5.62
C LEU A 143 -22.61 -15.60 4.12
N ARG A 144 -23.27 -14.55 3.63
CA ARG A 144 -23.70 -14.42 2.24
C ARG A 144 -23.08 -13.18 1.60
N GLY A 145 -22.34 -13.38 0.52
CA GLY A 145 -21.61 -12.32 -0.17
C GLY A 145 -20.36 -12.82 -0.87
N THR A 146 -19.46 -11.92 -1.22
CA THR A 146 -18.21 -12.23 -1.92
C THR A 146 -17.02 -11.55 -1.25
N LEU A 147 -16.03 -12.34 -0.88
CA LEU A 147 -14.71 -11.87 -0.54
C LEU A 147 -13.91 -11.66 -1.82
N PHE A 148 -13.47 -10.45 -2.08
CA PHE A 148 -12.50 -10.11 -3.13
C PHE A 148 -11.13 -9.90 -2.52
N ARG A 149 -10.09 -10.34 -3.22
CA ARG A 149 -8.68 -10.14 -2.84
C ARG A 149 -7.87 -9.74 -4.06
N ASN A 150 -6.86 -8.90 -3.84
CA ASN A 150 -5.86 -8.54 -4.84
C ASN A 150 -4.46 -8.70 -4.26
N GLY A 151 -3.50 -9.00 -5.12
CA GLY A 151 -2.11 -9.13 -4.74
C GLY A 151 -1.23 -9.47 -5.94
N PRO A 152 0.10 -9.54 -5.74
CA PRO A 152 1.03 -9.94 -6.78
C PRO A 152 0.86 -11.43 -7.10
N GLY A 153 0.53 -11.76 -8.35
CA GLY A 153 0.36 -13.14 -8.82
C GLY A 153 1.59 -13.71 -9.53
N LEU A 154 2.33 -12.89 -10.27
CA LEU A 154 3.57 -13.24 -10.94
C LEU A 154 4.74 -12.50 -10.32
N LEU A 155 5.70 -13.24 -9.77
CA LEU A 155 6.92 -12.75 -9.11
C LEU A 155 8.19 -13.18 -9.86
N GLU A 156 8.02 -13.98 -10.90
CA GLU A 156 9.02 -14.31 -11.90
C GLU A 156 8.37 -14.22 -13.29
N ILE A 157 8.89 -13.35 -14.13
CA ILE A 157 8.37 -13.04 -15.45
C ILE A 157 9.36 -13.58 -16.49
N TYR A 158 9.01 -14.71 -17.16
CA TYR A 158 9.83 -15.37 -18.18
C TYR A 158 11.30 -15.56 -17.76
N GLY A 159 11.52 -16.15 -16.56
CA GLY A 159 12.84 -16.43 -16.00
C GLY A 159 13.55 -15.23 -15.36
N LYS A 160 12.88 -14.08 -15.30
CA LYS A 160 13.34 -12.90 -14.56
C LYS A 160 12.60 -12.78 -13.24
N LYS A 161 13.26 -13.13 -12.14
CA LYS A 161 12.71 -13.00 -10.79
C LYS A 161 12.67 -11.53 -10.38
N LEU A 162 11.55 -11.09 -9.82
CA LEU A 162 11.41 -9.76 -9.24
C LEU A 162 12.10 -9.71 -7.86
N ASN A 163 12.86 -8.66 -7.62
CA ASN A 163 13.56 -8.47 -6.35
C ASN A 163 12.59 -8.04 -5.23
N GLN A 164 11.43 -7.50 -5.61
CA GLN A 164 10.44 -6.97 -4.69
C GLN A 164 9.04 -7.41 -5.12
N PHE A 165 8.27 -7.94 -4.17
CA PHE A 165 6.96 -8.50 -4.47
C PHE A 165 5.90 -7.46 -4.88
N PHE A 166 6.08 -6.20 -4.52
CA PHE A 166 5.16 -5.13 -4.91
C PHE A 166 5.08 -4.90 -6.43
N ASP A 167 6.07 -5.35 -7.19
CA ASP A 167 6.06 -5.23 -8.65
C ASP A 167 5.44 -6.43 -9.40
N GLY A 168 4.96 -7.43 -8.67
CA GLY A 168 4.28 -8.59 -9.27
C GLY A 168 2.96 -8.20 -9.94
N ASP A 169 2.64 -8.82 -11.07
CA ASP A 169 1.39 -8.57 -11.78
C ASP A 169 0.17 -8.91 -10.94
N GLY A 170 -0.83 -8.04 -10.99
CA GLY A 170 -2.02 -8.14 -10.18
C GLY A 170 -2.84 -9.40 -10.47
N LEU A 171 -3.15 -10.13 -9.41
CA LEU A 171 -4.03 -11.29 -9.39
C LEU A 171 -5.23 -10.97 -8.51
N VAL A 172 -6.40 -10.81 -9.13
CA VAL A 172 -7.66 -10.68 -8.40
C VAL A 172 -8.32 -12.05 -8.31
N TYR A 173 -8.72 -12.42 -7.10
CA TYR A 173 -9.52 -13.62 -6.88
C TYR A 173 -10.67 -13.34 -5.93
N SER A 174 -11.69 -14.18 -5.99
CA SER A 174 -12.90 -14.05 -5.17
C SER A 174 -13.37 -15.38 -4.62
N CYS A 175 -13.93 -15.33 -3.40
CA CYS A 175 -14.68 -16.42 -2.78
C CYS A 175 -16.10 -15.95 -2.57
N THR A 176 -17.03 -16.49 -3.34
CA THR A 176 -18.47 -16.20 -3.20
C THR A 176 -19.13 -17.24 -2.30
N PHE A 177 -19.86 -16.77 -1.32
CA PHE A 177 -20.65 -17.55 -0.36
C PHE A 177 -22.13 -17.37 -0.67
N PRO A 178 -22.80 -18.36 -1.28
CA PRO A 178 -24.22 -18.23 -1.63
C PRO A 178 -25.18 -18.33 -0.42
N GLY A 179 -24.68 -18.85 0.72
CA GLY A 179 -25.47 -19.11 1.93
C GLY A 179 -26.00 -20.53 2.06
N ASP A 180 -25.56 -21.45 1.20
CA ASP A 180 -25.91 -22.88 1.21
C ASP A 180 -24.77 -23.77 1.75
N GLY A 181 -23.72 -23.15 2.30
CA GLY A 181 -22.51 -23.83 2.79
C GLY A 181 -21.47 -24.10 1.73
N SER A 182 -21.76 -23.86 0.46
CA SER A 182 -20.76 -23.95 -0.62
C SER A 182 -19.93 -22.67 -0.74
N VAL A 183 -18.78 -22.79 -1.43
CA VAL A 183 -17.92 -21.65 -1.79
C VAL A 183 -17.58 -21.74 -3.25
N LYS A 184 -17.79 -20.65 -3.99
CA LYS A 184 -17.38 -20.54 -5.39
C LYS A 184 -16.15 -19.68 -5.49
N PHE A 185 -15.05 -20.26 -5.99
CA PHE A 185 -13.77 -19.59 -6.19
C PHE A 185 -13.62 -19.15 -7.64
N ARG A 186 -13.10 -17.93 -7.84
CA ARG A 186 -12.74 -17.37 -9.15
C ARG A 186 -11.43 -16.64 -9.05
N HIS A 187 -10.69 -16.60 -10.15
CA HIS A 187 -9.50 -15.77 -10.26
C HIS A 187 -9.31 -15.24 -11.68
N ASN A 188 -8.60 -14.13 -11.78
CA ASN A 188 -8.07 -13.64 -13.04
C ASN A 188 -6.90 -12.68 -12.81
N PHE A 189 -5.90 -12.73 -13.68
CA PHE A 189 -4.89 -11.68 -13.71
C PHE A 189 -5.49 -10.40 -14.24
N VAL A 190 -5.05 -9.26 -13.70
CA VAL A 190 -5.44 -7.97 -14.23
C VAL A 190 -4.74 -7.76 -15.55
N GLY A 191 -5.51 -7.72 -16.65
CA GLY A 191 -5.00 -7.51 -18.01
C GLY A 191 -4.52 -6.09 -18.21
N THR A 192 -3.49 -5.68 -17.46
CA THR A 192 -2.83 -4.40 -17.68
C THR A 192 -2.10 -4.39 -19.02
N LYS A 193 -1.77 -3.20 -19.51
CA LYS A 193 -0.96 -3.08 -20.73
C LYS A 193 0.35 -3.86 -20.59
N GLY A 194 1.05 -3.66 -19.45
CA GLY A 194 2.34 -4.32 -19.19
C GLY A 194 2.20 -5.84 -19.18
N PHE A 195 1.26 -6.38 -18.41
CA PHE A 195 0.98 -7.82 -18.37
C PHE A 195 0.69 -8.38 -19.76
N THR A 196 -0.23 -7.76 -20.51
CA THR A 196 -0.68 -8.26 -21.81
C THR A 196 0.46 -8.27 -22.85
N GLU A 197 1.26 -7.21 -22.90
CA GLU A 197 2.37 -7.10 -23.84
C GLU A 197 3.53 -8.06 -23.47
N GLU A 198 3.83 -8.26 -22.20
CA GLU A 198 4.84 -9.21 -21.73
C GLU A 198 4.41 -10.65 -21.99
N GLN A 199 3.14 -10.99 -21.79
CA GLN A 199 2.58 -12.30 -22.16
C GLN A 199 2.69 -12.54 -23.67
N ALA A 200 2.36 -11.57 -24.50
CA ALA A 200 2.49 -11.70 -25.94
C ALA A 200 3.95 -11.83 -26.41
N ALA A 201 4.86 -11.10 -25.76
CA ALA A 201 6.28 -11.09 -26.10
C ALA A 201 7.08 -12.25 -25.50
N GLN A 202 6.51 -12.99 -24.54
CA GLN A 202 7.15 -14.05 -23.76
C GLN A 202 8.47 -13.57 -23.12
N LYS A 203 8.48 -12.33 -22.63
CA LYS A 203 9.63 -11.72 -21.94
C LYS A 203 9.22 -10.50 -21.13
N MET A 204 10.00 -10.16 -20.12
CA MET A 204 9.86 -8.91 -19.37
C MET A 204 10.18 -7.70 -20.26
N LEU A 205 9.27 -6.73 -20.34
CA LEU A 205 9.40 -5.52 -21.16
C LEU A 205 9.44 -4.23 -20.35
N TYR A 206 8.87 -4.22 -19.18
CA TYR A 206 8.64 -3.03 -18.38
C TYR A 206 9.46 -3.04 -17.10
N LYS A 207 9.89 -1.87 -16.64
CA LYS A 207 10.48 -1.67 -15.32
C LYS A 207 9.38 -1.52 -14.28
N GLY A 208 9.59 -2.09 -13.10
CA GLY A 208 8.73 -1.89 -11.94
C GLY A 208 9.08 -0.63 -11.15
N ALA A 209 8.26 -0.31 -10.15
CA ALA A 209 8.53 0.78 -9.22
C ALA A 209 9.60 0.40 -8.19
N PHE A 210 9.62 -0.87 -7.78
CA PHE A 210 10.48 -1.42 -6.73
C PHE A 210 11.55 -2.38 -7.25
N ALA A 211 11.38 -2.93 -8.45
CA ALA A 211 12.34 -3.83 -9.06
C ALA A 211 13.44 -3.08 -9.81
N ILE A 212 14.67 -3.57 -9.68
CA ILE A 212 15.83 -2.96 -10.31
C ILE A 212 15.70 -3.00 -11.83
N GLY A 213 15.96 -1.83 -12.41
CA GLY A 213 16.62 -1.79 -13.69
C GLY A 213 15.75 -1.70 -14.91
N ASN A 214 16.49 -1.64 -15.97
CA ASN A 214 16.00 -1.71 -17.32
C ASN A 214 15.88 -3.18 -17.75
N PRO A 215 14.68 -3.69 -18.05
CA PRO A 215 14.52 -5.08 -18.49
C PRO A 215 15.29 -5.40 -19.79
N LYS A 216 15.70 -4.38 -20.54
CA LYS A 216 16.52 -4.54 -21.75
C LYS A 216 18.01 -4.76 -21.46
N GLY A 217 18.44 -4.59 -20.22
CA GLY A 217 19.82 -4.79 -19.80
C GLY A 217 20.78 -3.64 -20.15
N ASP A 218 20.27 -2.51 -20.62
CA ASP A 218 21.07 -1.33 -20.88
C ASP A 218 21.52 -0.69 -19.56
N SER A 219 22.77 -0.25 -19.49
CA SER A 219 23.32 0.41 -18.29
C SER A 219 22.90 1.89 -18.17
N PHE A 220 22.26 2.43 -19.22
CA PHE A 220 21.76 3.80 -19.27
C PHE A 220 20.44 3.83 -20.00
N TYR A 221 19.47 4.54 -19.45
CA TYR A 221 18.19 4.82 -20.10
C TYR A 221 17.82 6.29 -19.89
N ASN A 222 16.75 6.75 -20.54
CA ASN A 222 16.34 8.14 -20.47
C ASN A 222 16.25 8.62 -19.01
N PRO A 223 17.08 9.57 -18.60
CA PRO A 223 17.16 10.04 -17.21
C PRO A 223 15.89 10.73 -16.70
N PHE A 224 14.97 11.07 -17.60
CA PHE A 224 13.68 11.68 -17.29
C PHE A 224 12.50 10.72 -17.47
N ASP A 225 12.78 9.43 -17.74
CA ASP A 225 11.76 8.40 -17.80
C ASP A 225 11.49 7.85 -16.39
N PHE A 226 10.43 8.35 -15.77
CA PHE A 226 9.91 7.90 -14.48
C PHE A 226 8.72 6.96 -14.63
N ASP A 227 8.33 6.62 -15.86
CA ASP A 227 7.22 5.70 -16.09
C ASP A 227 7.59 4.30 -15.61
N VAL A 228 6.68 3.71 -14.84
CA VAL A 228 6.79 2.36 -14.31
C VAL A 228 5.53 1.57 -14.69
N LYS A 229 5.67 0.25 -14.70
CA LYS A 229 4.57 -0.65 -15.00
C LYS A 229 3.42 -0.44 -14.00
N ASN A 230 2.20 -0.16 -14.50
CA ASN A 230 1.01 -0.28 -13.68
C ASN A 230 0.70 -1.76 -13.48
N VAL A 231 0.86 -2.23 -12.27
CA VAL A 231 0.70 -3.65 -11.92
C VAL A 231 -0.70 -3.98 -11.41
N ALA A 232 -1.49 -2.98 -11.04
CA ALA A 232 -2.88 -3.10 -10.55
C ALA A 232 -3.08 -4.19 -9.48
N ASN A 233 -2.12 -4.33 -8.56
CA ASN A 233 -2.01 -5.46 -7.63
C ASN A 233 -2.34 -5.15 -6.18
N THR A 234 -2.65 -3.89 -5.85
CA THR A 234 -2.64 -3.46 -4.45
C THR A 234 -4.02 -3.59 -3.81
N GLY A 235 -5.03 -3.00 -4.38
CA GLY A 235 -6.39 -3.03 -3.82
C GLY A 235 -7.42 -3.52 -4.83
N VAL A 236 -8.59 -3.88 -4.34
CA VAL A 236 -9.77 -4.19 -5.14
C VAL A 236 -11.00 -3.56 -4.50
N VAL A 237 -11.87 -2.98 -5.30
CA VAL A 237 -13.15 -2.45 -4.86
C VAL A 237 -14.29 -2.98 -5.73
N ASN A 238 -15.32 -3.48 -5.09
CA ASN A 238 -16.59 -3.84 -5.72
C ASN A 238 -17.68 -2.92 -5.16
N TRP A 239 -18.24 -2.07 -6.00
CA TRP A 239 -19.20 -1.05 -5.58
C TRP A 239 -20.16 -0.69 -6.71
N GLY A 240 -21.42 -0.47 -6.40
CA GLY A 240 -22.44 -0.13 -7.42
C GLY A 240 -22.53 -1.17 -8.54
N GLY A 241 -22.21 -2.43 -8.27
CA GLY A 241 -22.20 -3.52 -9.26
C GLY A 241 -20.94 -3.61 -10.12
N GLU A 242 -19.98 -2.72 -9.95
CA GLU A 242 -18.73 -2.67 -10.70
C GLU A 242 -17.52 -3.04 -9.85
N THR A 243 -16.50 -3.65 -10.47
CA THR A 243 -15.26 -4.05 -9.82
C THR A 243 -14.07 -3.34 -10.45
N TYR A 244 -13.15 -2.87 -9.60
CA TYR A 244 -11.91 -2.21 -10.03
C TYR A 244 -10.72 -2.78 -9.27
N ALA A 245 -9.66 -3.11 -9.99
CA ALA A 245 -8.34 -3.37 -9.43
C ALA A 245 -7.56 -2.06 -9.36
N LEU A 246 -6.90 -1.82 -8.23
CA LEU A 246 -6.30 -0.54 -7.87
C LEU A 246 -4.81 -0.68 -7.62
N TRP A 247 -4.08 0.37 -7.97
CA TRP A 247 -2.68 0.59 -7.63
C TRP A 247 -2.44 2.08 -7.47
N GLU A 248 -1.82 2.50 -6.37
CA GLU A 248 -1.69 3.92 -6.01
C GLU A 248 -0.89 4.78 -7.02
N GLY A 249 -0.01 4.13 -7.80
CA GLY A 249 0.80 4.80 -8.83
C GLY A 249 0.15 4.91 -10.20
N GLY A 250 -1.12 4.47 -10.38
CA GLY A 250 -1.72 4.43 -11.70
C GLY A 250 -3.24 4.52 -11.75
N LYS A 251 -3.76 4.39 -12.96
CA LYS A 251 -5.19 4.37 -13.22
C LYS A 251 -5.81 3.06 -12.76
N PRO A 252 -7.07 3.09 -12.28
CA PRO A 252 -7.82 1.88 -11.99
C PRO A 252 -8.03 1.01 -13.23
N HIS A 253 -8.10 -0.29 -13.03
CA HIS A 253 -8.51 -1.25 -14.06
C HIS A 253 -9.90 -1.77 -13.75
N LYS A 254 -10.86 -1.46 -14.62
CA LYS A 254 -12.22 -2.00 -14.53
C LYS A 254 -12.22 -3.47 -14.87
N MET A 255 -12.90 -4.26 -14.05
CA MET A 255 -13.08 -5.71 -14.21
C MET A 255 -14.56 -6.06 -14.19
N ARG A 256 -14.94 -7.15 -14.80
CA ARG A 256 -16.32 -7.68 -14.68
C ARG A 256 -16.45 -8.44 -13.36
N SER A 257 -17.49 -8.15 -12.60
CA SER A 257 -17.66 -8.73 -11.26
C SER A 257 -17.93 -10.23 -11.26
N ASN A 258 -18.47 -10.77 -12.33
CA ASN A 258 -18.90 -12.17 -12.42
C ASN A 258 -17.78 -13.14 -12.85
N ASP A 259 -16.80 -12.71 -13.63
CA ASP A 259 -15.71 -13.55 -14.13
C ASP A 259 -14.31 -12.94 -13.98
N LEU A 260 -14.22 -11.77 -13.35
CA LEU A 260 -13.00 -11.02 -13.07
C LEU A 260 -12.16 -10.69 -14.30
N LYS A 261 -12.72 -10.77 -15.52
CA LYS A 261 -12.00 -10.36 -16.72
C LYS A 261 -11.86 -8.85 -16.77
N THR A 262 -10.67 -8.40 -17.10
CA THR A 262 -10.37 -6.97 -17.25
C THR A 262 -11.10 -6.41 -18.46
N VAL A 263 -11.80 -5.29 -18.24
CA VAL A 263 -12.42 -4.48 -19.31
C VAL A 263 -11.39 -3.51 -19.87
N GLY A 264 -10.59 -2.90 -19.00
CA GLY A 264 -9.50 -2.00 -19.37
C GLY A 264 -9.13 -1.01 -18.27
N GLU A 265 -8.09 -0.26 -18.54
CA GLU A 265 -7.67 0.88 -17.74
C GLU A 265 -8.67 2.04 -17.94
N VAL A 266 -9.04 2.73 -16.85
CA VAL A 266 -10.09 3.75 -16.90
C VAL A 266 -9.67 5.06 -16.20
N GLU A 267 -10.17 6.18 -16.74
CA GLU A 267 -10.11 7.50 -16.09
C GLU A 267 -11.47 7.91 -15.48
N GLU A 268 -12.43 7.02 -15.58
CA GLU A 268 -13.79 7.21 -15.06
C GLU A 268 -14.18 6.03 -14.18
N VAL A 269 -14.49 6.30 -12.93
CA VAL A 269 -14.92 5.31 -11.94
C VAL A 269 -16.37 5.60 -11.59
N LEU A 270 -17.25 4.61 -11.71
CA LEU A 270 -18.67 4.75 -11.41
C LEU A 270 -19.31 6.00 -12.07
N GLY A 271 -19.04 6.20 -13.36
CA GLY A 271 -19.56 7.35 -14.12
C GLY A 271 -18.96 8.71 -13.71
N THR A 272 -17.92 8.71 -12.89
CA THR A 272 -17.26 9.95 -12.44
C THR A 272 -15.85 10.03 -13.00
N LYS A 273 -15.59 11.04 -13.83
CA LYS A 273 -14.23 11.29 -14.33
C LYS A 273 -13.32 11.72 -13.18
N LEU A 274 -12.21 11.02 -13.03
CA LEU A 274 -11.20 11.35 -12.03
C LEU A 274 -10.53 12.69 -12.36
N ARG A 275 -10.35 13.54 -11.35
CA ARG A 275 -9.67 14.83 -11.49
C ARG A 275 -8.18 14.68 -11.68
N ILE A 276 -7.63 13.65 -11.07
CA ILE A 276 -6.26 13.20 -11.20
C ILE A 276 -6.36 11.80 -11.80
N PRO A 277 -5.68 11.48 -12.92
CA PRO A 277 -5.88 10.22 -13.63
C PRO A 277 -5.19 9.03 -12.94
N GLN A 278 -5.34 8.94 -11.64
CA GLN A 278 -4.92 7.85 -10.78
C GLN A 278 -5.88 7.78 -9.59
N MET A 279 -5.92 6.67 -8.89
CA MET A 279 -6.72 6.49 -7.69
C MET A 279 -5.93 5.67 -6.67
N ALA A 280 -5.90 6.12 -5.43
CA ALA A 280 -5.28 5.38 -4.35
C ALA A 280 -5.87 3.97 -4.24
N ALA A 281 -5.05 3.03 -3.80
CA ALA A 281 -5.51 1.65 -3.60
C ALA A 281 -6.39 1.48 -2.36
N HIS A 282 -6.38 2.49 -1.49
CA HIS A 282 -7.17 2.55 -0.26
C HIS A 282 -8.39 3.45 -0.41
N TYR A 283 -9.45 3.04 0.24
CA TYR A 283 -10.75 3.73 0.29
C TYR A 283 -11.43 3.42 1.62
N ARG A 284 -12.50 4.14 1.93
CA ARG A 284 -13.33 3.88 3.12
C ARG A 284 -14.79 3.65 2.69
N ILE A 285 -15.43 2.69 3.34
CA ILE A 285 -16.87 2.53 3.25
C ILE A 285 -17.45 3.20 4.49
N TRP A 286 -18.02 4.38 4.29
CA TRP A 286 -18.64 5.16 5.35
C TRP A 286 -20.16 4.97 5.30
N GLU A 287 -20.76 4.68 6.43
CA GLU A 287 -22.22 4.55 6.56
C GLU A 287 -22.73 5.73 7.39
N GLY A 288 -23.65 6.53 6.83
CA GLY A 288 -24.35 7.61 7.52
C GLY A 288 -25.29 7.10 8.60
N GLU A 289 -26.00 8.00 9.27
CA GLU A 289 -26.99 7.63 10.30
C GLU A 289 -28.15 6.81 9.72
N ASN A 290 -28.50 7.06 8.47
CA ASN A 290 -29.51 6.30 7.74
C ASN A 290 -28.85 5.24 6.85
N ALA A 291 -29.48 4.07 6.73
CA ALA A 291 -28.98 2.98 5.88
C ALA A 291 -28.79 3.40 4.40
N ASP A 292 -29.58 4.37 3.93
CA ASP A 292 -29.47 4.91 2.56
C ASP A 292 -28.27 5.86 2.38
N ASP A 293 -27.60 6.25 3.46
CA ASP A 293 -26.47 7.17 3.41
C ASP A 293 -25.12 6.43 3.48
N LYS A 294 -25.01 5.35 2.74
CA LYS A 294 -23.77 4.58 2.58
C LYS A 294 -22.94 5.17 1.46
N ARG A 295 -21.64 5.38 1.70
CA ARG A 295 -20.69 5.99 0.77
C ARG A 295 -19.44 5.13 0.59
N LEU A 296 -19.02 4.99 -0.66
CA LEU A 296 -17.64 4.70 -0.98
C LEU A 296 -16.90 6.04 -1.01
N VAL A 297 -15.86 6.19 -0.19
CA VAL A 297 -14.99 7.37 -0.13
C VAL A 297 -13.61 6.96 -0.60
N ALA A 298 -13.14 7.51 -1.71
CA ALA A 298 -11.82 7.26 -2.26
C ALA A 298 -11.11 8.57 -2.57
N PHE A 299 -9.82 8.51 -2.82
CA PHE A 299 -9.03 9.69 -3.13
C PHE A 299 -8.01 9.46 -4.24
N SER A 300 -7.61 10.55 -4.83
CA SER A 300 -6.46 10.65 -5.72
C SER A 300 -5.55 11.75 -5.22
N ILE A 301 -4.25 11.60 -5.41
CA ILE A 301 -3.29 12.64 -5.05
C ILE A 301 -2.15 12.68 -6.05
N GLU A 302 -1.72 13.88 -6.44
CA GLU A 302 -0.54 14.08 -7.28
C GLU A 302 0.39 15.13 -6.66
N SER A 303 1.68 14.90 -6.81
CA SER A 303 2.69 15.89 -6.47
C SER A 303 3.05 16.67 -7.72
N GLN A 304 2.73 17.96 -7.76
CA GLN A 304 3.10 18.85 -8.85
C GLN A 304 4.34 19.64 -8.47
N ALA A 305 5.41 19.47 -9.26
CA ALA A 305 6.56 20.35 -9.18
C ALA A 305 6.16 21.74 -9.68
N SER A 306 6.09 22.71 -8.79
CA SER A 306 5.85 24.12 -9.12
C SER A 306 6.87 24.99 -8.40
N PHE A 307 7.31 26.08 -9.05
CA PHE A 307 8.22 27.03 -8.45
C PHE A 307 7.42 28.22 -7.90
N PRO A 308 7.68 28.71 -6.67
CA PRO A 308 8.77 28.34 -5.76
C PRO A 308 8.48 27.17 -4.81
N GLN A 309 7.27 26.64 -4.79
CA GLN A 309 6.88 25.55 -3.88
C GLN A 309 6.13 24.46 -4.64
N ASN A 310 6.49 23.21 -4.38
CA ASN A 310 5.70 22.08 -4.85
C ASN A 310 4.31 22.09 -4.19
N VAL A 311 3.30 21.70 -4.94
CA VAL A 311 1.92 21.57 -4.43
C VAL A 311 1.47 20.14 -4.63
N ASN A 312 1.00 19.50 -3.56
CA ASN A 312 0.26 18.26 -3.68
C ASN A 312 -1.23 18.61 -3.87
N ARG A 313 -1.83 18.06 -4.91
CA ARG A 313 -3.27 18.16 -5.15
C ARG A 313 -3.94 16.87 -4.76
N ALA A 314 -4.96 16.95 -3.92
CA ALA A 314 -5.79 15.82 -3.53
C ALA A 314 -7.22 16.03 -4.04
N ALA A 315 -7.84 14.95 -4.50
CA ALA A 315 -9.25 14.91 -4.83
C ALA A 315 -9.90 13.76 -4.10
N PHE A 316 -10.97 14.04 -3.36
CA PHE A 316 -11.82 13.04 -2.72
C PHE A 316 -13.09 12.86 -3.51
N TYR A 317 -13.49 11.61 -3.67
CA TYR A 317 -14.68 11.20 -4.39
C TYR A 317 -15.59 10.42 -3.45
N GLU A 318 -16.90 10.70 -3.53
CA GLU A 318 -17.90 9.94 -2.80
C GLU A 318 -19.00 9.44 -3.75
N TRP A 319 -19.33 8.17 -3.64
CA TRP A 319 -20.43 7.53 -4.37
C TRP A 319 -21.38 6.86 -3.39
N ASP A 320 -22.67 6.96 -3.66
CA ASP A 320 -23.69 6.20 -2.89
C ASP A 320 -23.62 4.68 -3.20
N ALA A 321 -24.43 3.90 -2.51
CA ALA A 321 -24.45 2.45 -2.66
C ALA A 321 -24.77 1.97 -4.09
N GLN A 322 -25.43 2.81 -4.90
CA GLN A 322 -25.75 2.55 -6.30
C GLN A 322 -24.64 3.02 -7.25
N GLY A 323 -23.52 3.54 -6.73
CA GLY A 323 -22.42 4.05 -7.53
C GLY A 323 -22.64 5.46 -8.11
N LYS A 324 -23.68 6.18 -7.68
CA LYS A 324 -23.92 7.55 -8.14
C LYS A 324 -23.03 8.52 -7.37
N SER A 325 -22.35 9.42 -8.10
CA SER A 325 -21.52 10.45 -7.50
C SER A 325 -22.30 11.38 -6.59
N LYS A 326 -21.80 11.58 -5.39
CA LYS A 326 -22.38 12.47 -4.36
C LYS A 326 -21.51 13.66 -4.09
N ALA A 327 -20.19 13.52 -4.15
CA ALA A 327 -19.25 14.62 -3.96
C ALA A 327 -17.94 14.39 -4.71
N VAL A 328 -17.34 15.48 -5.15
CA VAL A 328 -15.94 15.58 -5.60
C VAL A 328 -15.34 16.82 -4.96
N ASN A 329 -14.45 16.63 -4.00
CA ASN A 329 -13.82 17.70 -3.24
C ASN A 329 -12.32 17.75 -3.58
N ASN A 330 -11.83 18.94 -3.98
CA ASN A 330 -10.43 19.15 -4.35
C ASN A 330 -9.74 20.01 -3.29
N PHE A 331 -8.48 19.68 -3.00
CA PHE A 331 -7.66 20.33 -2.00
C PHE A 331 -6.25 20.54 -2.51
N ASP A 332 -5.71 21.72 -2.28
CA ASP A 332 -4.28 21.95 -2.33
C ASP A 332 -3.71 21.61 -0.94
N VAL A 333 -2.77 20.66 -0.90
CA VAL A 333 -2.12 20.22 0.32
C VAL A 333 -0.79 20.96 0.43
N PRO A 334 -0.69 21.95 1.33
CA PRO A 334 0.52 22.75 1.48
C PRO A 334 1.68 21.96 2.11
N ASN A 335 2.87 22.56 2.08
CA ASN A 335 4.13 21.97 2.55
C ASN A 335 4.60 20.79 1.69
N ALA A 336 4.45 20.96 0.40
CA ALA A 336 4.78 19.93 -0.57
C ALA A 336 6.29 19.77 -0.74
N THR A 337 6.81 18.88 0.06
CA THR A 337 7.94 18.04 -0.39
C THR A 337 7.35 16.83 -1.10
N PHE A 338 8.16 15.97 -1.71
CA PHE A 338 7.68 14.67 -2.12
C PHE A 338 7.06 13.97 -0.90
N GLY A 339 5.72 14.02 -0.80
CA GLY A 339 4.96 13.36 0.25
C GLY A 339 4.45 12.04 -0.28
N PHE A 340 4.83 10.96 0.39
CA PHE A 340 4.19 9.67 0.15
C PHE A 340 2.88 9.65 0.96
N PHE A 341 1.76 9.49 0.25
CA PHE A 341 0.42 9.36 0.83
C PHE A 341 -0.12 8.00 0.41
N HIS A 342 -0.54 7.18 1.35
CA HIS A 342 -0.91 5.80 1.04
C HIS A 342 -2.39 5.52 1.33
N ASP A 343 -2.86 5.86 2.51
CA ASP A 343 -4.22 5.61 2.99
C ASP A 343 -4.88 6.90 3.47
N CYS A 344 -6.18 6.89 3.69
CA CYS A 344 -6.96 8.01 4.19
C CYS A 344 -7.91 7.60 5.32
N LEU A 345 -8.36 8.56 6.10
CA LEU A 345 -9.44 8.39 7.05
C LEU A 345 -10.58 9.37 6.75
N VAL A 346 -11.78 9.04 7.21
CA VAL A 346 -12.96 9.87 7.04
C VAL A 346 -13.79 9.88 8.32
N THR A 347 -14.32 11.06 8.65
CA THR A 347 -15.40 11.22 9.63
C THR A 347 -16.60 11.90 8.97
N GLU A 348 -17.61 12.23 9.73
CA GLU A 348 -18.74 12.98 9.20
C GLU A 348 -18.29 14.32 8.60
N ASN A 349 -17.39 15.05 9.29
CA ASN A 349 -17.03 16.40 8.89
C ASN A 349 -15.69 16.51 8.16
N TRP A 350 -14.81 15.51 8.19
CA TRP A 350 -13.43 15.62 7.74
C TRP A 350 -12.98 14.43 6.91
N TYR A 351 -12.04 14.70 5.96
CA TYR A 351 -11.12 13.73 5.41
C TYR A 351 -9.74 13.96 6.01
N PHE A 352 -8.97 12.90 6.16
CA PHE A 352 -7.61 12.96 6.70
C PHE A 352 -6.63 12.30 5.75
N LEU A 353 -5.51 12.99 5.51
CA LEU A 353 -4.35 12.45 4.81
C LEU A 353 -3.11 12.64 5.69
N PHE A 354 -2.28 11.61 5.72
CA PHE A 354 -1.00 11.64 6.42
C PHE A 354 0.13 11.77 5.40
N GLN A 355 0.79 12.91 5.42
CA GLN A 355 1.98 13.15 4.62
C GLN A 355 3.18 12.55 5.34
N ASN A 356 3.75 11.51 4.77
CA ASN A 356 4.94 10.86 5.29
C ASN A 356 6.17 11.77 5.15
N PRO A 357 7.12 11.72 6.10
CA PRO A 357 8.32 12.56 6.11
C PRO A 357 9.37 12.05 5.10
N THR A 358 8.97 11.88 3.85
CA THR A 358 9.80 11.31 2.79
C THR A 358 10.36 12.38 1.86
N SER A 359 11.43 12.04 1.17
CA SER A 359 12.03 12.81 0.09
C SER A 359 12.63 11.85 -0.94
N LEU A 360 12.80 12.33 -2.15
CA LEU A 360 13.66 11.64 -3.12
C LEU A 360 15.12 11.96 -2.79
N ASN A 361 15.98 10.97 -2.74
CA ASN A 361 17.42 11.14 -2.61
C ASN A 361 18.01 11.59 -3.97
N PRO A 362 18.39 12.86 -4.13
CA PRO A 362 18.82 13.38 -5.43
C PRO A 362 20.16 12.75 -5.89
N GLN A 363 21.02 12.40 -4.96
CA GLN A 363 22.29 11.73 -5.29
C GLN A 363 21.99 10.34 -5.87
N LYS A 364 21.21 9.52 -5.17
CA LYS A 364 20.85 8.17 -5.62
C LYS A 364 20.09 8.22 -6.94
N LEU A 365 19.19 9.20 -7.10
CA LEU A 365 18.47 9.42 -8.35
C LEU A 365 19.45 9.67 -9.53
N LEU A 366 20.43 10.56 -9.34
CA LEU A 366 21.38 10.96 -10.39
C LEU A 366 22.49 9.92 -10.65
N THR A 367 22.94 9.20 -9.62
CA THR A 367 24.11 8.29 -9.74
C THR A 367 23.76 6.82 -9.89
N GLU A 368 22.52 6.44 -9.55
CA GLU A 368 22.09 5.05 -9.57
C GLU A 368 20.86 4.84 -10.44
N TYR A 369 19.75 5.54 -10.18
CA TYR A 369 18.49 5.34 -10.93
C TYR A 369 18.68 5.65 -12.42
N MET A 370 19.31 6.79 -12.75
CA MET A 370 19.56 7.19 -14.14
C MET A 370 20.50 6.23 -14.89
N PHE A 371 21.21 5.37 -14.18
CA PHE A 371 22.08 4.34 -14.75
C PHE A 371 21.52 2.93 -14.56
N ALA A 372 20.23 2.80 -14.26
CA ALA A 372 19.54 1.54 -14.05
C ALA A 372 20.17 0.63 -12.97
N LYS A 373 20.79 1.21 -11.96
CA LYS A 373 21.43 0.50 -10.86
C LYS A 373 20.50 0.28 -9.66
N CYS A 374 19.43 1.05 -9.56
CA CYS A 374 18.41 0.91 -8.53
C CYS A 374 17.02 1.20 -9.09
N ALA A 375 15.97 0.79 -8.38
CA ALA A 375 14.59 1.10 -8.71
C ALA A 375 14.21 2.52 -8.26
N LEU A 376 13.09 3.04 -8.78
CA LEU A 376 12.59 4.37 -8.40
C LEU A 376 12.28 4.44 -6.91
N ALA A 377 11.60 3.45 -6.36
CA ALA A 377 11.24 3.40 -4.95
C ALA A 377 12.45 3.42 -4.01
N GLU A 378 13.57 2.83 -4.43
CA GLU A 378 14.82 2.85 -3.67
C GLU A 378 15.44 4.27 -3.53
N THR A 379 15.00 5.22 -4.35
CA THR A 379 15.39 6.64 -4.21
C THR A 379 14.57 7.38 -3.16
N ILE A 380 13.47 6.80 -2.69
CA ILE A 380 12.63 7.37 -1.63
C ILE A 380 13.29 7.07 -0.28
N CYS A 381 13.49 8.08 0.52
CA CYS A 381 14.02 7.94 1.87
C CYS A 381 13.18 8.72 2.88
N MET A 382 13.09 8.22 4.11
CA MET A 382 12.65 9.03 5.23
C MET A 382 13.73 10.07 5.56
N VAL A 383 13.29 11.28 5.88
CA VAL A 383 14.19 12.38 6.26
C VAL A 383 14.30 12.43 7.76
N ASP A 384 15.50 12.21 8.28
CA ASP A 384 15.76 12.21 9.71
C ASP A 384 15.26 13.49 10.41
N GLY A 385 14.53 13.32 11.51
CA GLY A 385 14.00 14.39 12.32
C GLY A 385 12.85 15.20 11.67
N ARG A 386 12.45 14.88 10.42
CA ARG A 386 11.30 15.54 9.79
C ARG A 386 10.00 15.01 10.38
N SER A 387 9.11 15.91 10.75
CA SER A 387 7.75 15.58 11.19
C SER A 387 6.92 14.98 10.05
N ALA A 388 6.10 13.99 10.35
CA ALA A 388 4.95 13.68 9.51
C ALA A 388 3.90 14.78 9.65
N ILE A 389 3.03 14.96 8.66
CA ILE A 389 2.00 16.01 8.71
C ILE A 389 0.63 15.38 8.52
N LEU A 390 -0.25 15.62 9.47
CA LEU A 390 -1.67 15.30 9.36
C LEU A 390 -2.40 16.46 8.70
N HIS A 391 -3.03 16.21 7.56
CA HIS A 391 -3.91 17.15 6.89
C HIS A 391 -5.37 16.82 7.23
N CYS A 392 -6.05 17.78 7.89
CA CYS A 392 -7.48 17.74 8.12
C CYS A 392 -8.16 18.55 7.02
N LEU A 393 -8.87 17.89 6.13
CA LEU A 393 -9.49 18.45 4.93
C LEU A 393 -11.00 18.49 5.12
N PRO A 394 -11.67 19.65 4.98
CA PRO A 394 -13.07 19.81 5.33
C PRO A 394 -13.99 19.10 4.34
N ARG A 395 -14.81 18.17 4.85
CA ARG A 395 -15.81 17.40 4.10
C ARG A 395 -17.15 18.16 4.03
N THR A 396 -17.59 18.75 5.15
CA THR A 396 -18.89 19.42 5.26
C THR A 396 -18.74 20.94 5.39
N GLU A 397 -19.86 21.67 5.28
CA GLU A 397 -19.90 23.12 5.52
C GLU A 397 -19.47 23.51 6.94
N LYS A 398 -19.76 22.67 7.93
CA LYS A 398 -19.32 22.87 9.32
C LYS A 398 -17.80 22.90 9.38
N ALA A 399 -17.12 21.94 8.76
CA ALA A 399 -15.66 21.88 8.73
C ALA A 399 -15.05 22.97 7.81
N ARG A 400 -15.73 23.35 6.72
CA ARG A 400 -15.28 24.43 5.84
C ARG A 400 -15.21 25.79 6.55
N LYS A 401 -16.09 26.04 7.52
CA LYS A 401 -16.01 27.25 8.37
C LYS A 401 -14.77 27.26 9.27
N ILE A 402 -14.29 26.09 9.69
CA ILE A 402 -13.03 25.93 10.44
C ILE A 402 -11.83 26.04 9.49
N GLY A 403 -11.99 25.56 8.25
CA GLY A 403 -10.98 25.53 7.20
C GLY A 403 -9.95 24.42 7.34
N GLN A 404 -9.25 24.15 6.25
CA GLN A 404 -8.20 23.15 6.17
C GLN A 404 -7.11 23.39 7.22
N LYS A 405 -6.61 22.29 7.82
CA LYS A 405 -5.52 22.34 8.82
C LYS A 405 -4.41 21.36 8.43
N ALA A 406 -3.19 21.75 8.78
CA ALA A 406 -2.01 20.90 8.78
C ALA A 406 -1.45 20.88 10.21
N ILE A 407 -1.20 19.68 10.74
CA ILE A 407 -0.76 19.46 12.12
C ILE A 407 0.48 18.60 12.06
N GLU A 408 1.57 19.06 12.68
CA GLU A 408 2.81 18.29 12.75
C GLU A 408 2.67 17.15 13.76
N LEU A 409 3.15 15.97 13.34
CA LEU A 409 3.24 14.77 14.15
C LEU A 409 4.71 14.42 14.40
N LYS A 410 4.97 13.46 15.27
CA LYS A 410 6.32 12.91 15.44
C LYS A 410 6.85 12.34 14.13
N PRO A 411 8.18 12.29 13.91
CA PRO A 411 8.79 11.56 12.79
C PRO A 411 8.36 10.09 12.81
N GLN A 412 7.51 9.70 11.86
CA GLN A 412 7.00 8.34 11.70
C GLN A 412 6.38 8.19 10.31
N PHE A 413 6.24 6.96 9.86
CA PHE A 413 5.69 6.63 8.56
C PHE A 413 4.31 5.97 8.73
N PHE A 414 3.37 6.26 7.82
CA PHE A 414 2.03 5.71 7.84
C PHE A 414 1.76 4.95 6.55
N PHE A 415 1.49 3.65 6.68
CA PHE A 415 0.83 2.89 5.63
C PHE A 415 -0.67 2.86 5.91
N HIS A 416 -1.11 2.19 6.97
CA HIS A 416 -2.51 1.89 7.16
C HIS A 416 -3.08 2.51 8.45
N HIS A 417 -4.35 2.85 8.35
CA HIS A 417 -5.13 3.44 9.44
C HIS A 417 -6.30 2.53 9.78
N ILE A 418 -6.70 2.56 11.05
CA ILE A 418 -7.85 1.79 11.55
C ILE A 418 -9.13 2.59 11.31
N ASN A 419 -9.29 3.70 12.04
CA ASN A 419 -10.51 4.52 12.00
C ASN A 419 -10.25 5.96 12.46
N ALA A 420 -11.25 6.81 12.23
CA ALA A 420 -11.34 8.14 12.83
C ALA A 420 -12.76 8.39 13.32
N PHE A 421 -12.92 9.17 14.38
CA PHE A 421 -14.23 9.62 14.84
C PHE A 421 -14.15 10.95 15.59
N GLU A 422 -15.25 11.65 15.67
CA GLU A 422 -15.37 12.93 16.34
C GLU A 422 -15.96 12.76 17.73
N ARG A 423 -15.37 13.43 18.73
CA ARG A 423 -15.92 13.53 20.08
C ARG A 423 -16.86 14.75 20.19
N ASP A 424 -17.76 14.73 21.14
CA ASP A 424 -18.75 15.81 21.35
C ASP A 424 -18.09 17.16 21.69
N ASN A 425 -16.89 17.15 22.24
CA ASN A 425 -16.10 18.33 22.56
C ASN A 425 -15.36 18.93 21.35
N GLY A 426 -15.52 18.36 20.15
CA GLY A 426 -14.89 18.79 18.92
C GLY A 426 -13.50 18.22 18.66
N GLU A 427 -12.96 17.40 19.57
CA GLU A 427 -11.75 16.63 19.32
C GLU A 427 -12.02 15.49 18.32
N ILE A 428 -11.00 15.13 17.59
CA ILE A 428 -11.01 14.03 16.62
C ILE A 428 -10.05 12.96 17.11
N VAL A 429 -10.52 11.75 17.18
CA VAL A 429 -9.70 10.56 17.47
C VAL A 429 -9.36 9.87 16.17
N LEU A 430 -8.09 9.55 15.97
CA LEU A 430 -7.58 8.81 14.83
C LEU A 430 -6.80 7.60 15.37
N ASP A 431 -7.20 6.42 14.98
CA ASP A 431 -6.52 5.17 15.32
C ASP A 431 -5.77 4.64 14.10
N SER A 432 -4.48 4.34 14.27
CA SER A 432 -3.56 4.10 13.18
C SER A 432 -2.45 3.12 13.55
N MET A 433 -1.74 2.63 12.53
CA MET A 433 -0.58 1.73 12.65
C MET A 433 0.69 2.43 12.14
N PRO A 434 1.23 3.45 12.86
CA PRO A 434 2.44 4.14 12.44
C PRO A 434 3.68 3.27 12.55
N TRP A 435 4.57 3.40 11.55
CA TRP A 435 5.89 2.79 11.49
C TRP A 435 6.92 3.76 12.03
N VAL A 436 7.78 3.33 12.91
CA VAL A 436 8.87 4.18 13.41
C VAL A 436 9.84 4.56 12.29
N PHE A 437 10.08 3.62 11.38
CA PHE A 437 10.98 3.82 10.23
C PHE A 437 10.52 2.99 9.04
N MET A 438 10.76 3.48 7.81
CA MET A 438 10.50 2.76 6.58
C MET A 438 11.69 2.88 5.62
N ASP A 439 12.09 1.75 5.07
CA ASP A 439 13.13 1.64 4.04
C ASP A 439 12.57 0.91 2.81
N PHE A 440 12.50 1.60 1.69
CA PHE A 440 12.03 1.04 0.42
C PHE A 440 13.12 0.28 -0.37
N SER A 441 14.36 0.26 0.12
CA SER A 441 15.44 -0.51 -0.51
C SER A 441 15.38 -2.02 -0.21
N MET A 442 14.37 -2.45 0.54
CA MET A 442 14.16 -3.83 0.93
C MET A 442 14.02 -4.75 -0.27
N ASN A 443 14.84 -5.79 -0.31
CA ASN A 443 14.86 -6.81 -1.34
C ASN A 443 14.54 -8.17 -0.70
N LEU A 444 13.71 -8.99 -1.34
CA LEU A 444 13.33 -10.32 -0.86
C LEU A 444 14.55 -11.21 -0.54
N ASP A 445 15.62 -11.08 -1.32
CA ASP A 445 16.83 -11.88 -1.12
C ASP A 445 17.70 -11.37 0.05
N SER A 446 17.56 -10.10 0.45
CA SER A 446 18.30 -9.50 1.57
C SER A 446 17.60 -9.68 2.92
N VAL A 447 16.32 -10.07 2.93
CA VAL A 447 15.58 -10.32 4.17
C VAL A 447 16.17 -11.51 4.92
N ASN A 448 16.47 -11.29 6.18
CA ASN A 448 17.04 -12.28 7.09
C ASN A 448 16.43 -12.11 8.49
N PRO A 449 16.72 -12.99 9.48
CA PRO A 449 16.14 -12.85 10.82
C PRO A 449 16.40 -11.50 11.49
N ALA A 450 17.53 -10.85 11.23
CA ALA A 450 17.80 -9.54 11.80
C ALA A 450 16.93 -8.43 11.22
N PHE A 451 16.46 -8.56 9.99
CA PHE A 451 15.46 -7.68 9.43
C PHE A 451 14.21 -7.63 10.31
N PHE A 452 13.72 -8.79 10.77
CA PHE A 452 12.58 -8.87 11.66
C PHE A 452 12.90 -8.49 13.12
N ASN A 453 14.16 -8.60 13.54
CA ASN A 453 14.60 -8.24 14.88
C ASN A 453 14.98 -6.75 15.03
N GLY A 454 15.44 -6.13 13.96
CA GLY A 454 15.86 -4.71 13.94
C GLY A 454 14.93 -3.81 13.13
N GLY A 455 13.85 -4.38 12.61
CA GLY A 455 12.89 -3.66 11.79
C GLY A 455 12.09 -2.61 12.54
N SER A 456 11.35 -1.85 11.79
CA SER A 456 10.51 -0.80 12.32
C SER A 456 9.39 -1.39 13.17
N ARG A 457 9.18 -0.81 14.33
CA ARG A 457 7.99 -1.10 15.13
C ARG A 457 6.77 -0.48 14.46
N VAL A 458 5.67 -1.24 14.50
CA VAL A 458 4.35 -0.82 14.01
C VAL A 458 3.36 -1.11 15.11
N GLU A 459 2.88 -0.08 15.77
CA GLU A 459 2.12 -0.22 17.01
C GLU A 459 0.76 0.45 16.89
N TYR A 460 -0.28 -0.19 17.41
CA TYR A 460 -1.60 0.42 17.45
C TYR A 460 -1.55 1.72 18.29
N THR A 461 -1.70 2.84 17.62
CA THR A 461 -1.54 4.17 18.19
C THR A 461 -2.79 5.01 17.99
N ARG A 462 -3.23 5.65 19.06
CA ARG A 462 -4.32 6.64 19.05
C ARG A 462 -3.75 8.04 19.02
N PHE A 463 -4.29 8.85 18.13
CA PHE A 463 -4.04 10.28 18.03
C PHE A 463 -5.31 11.03 18.42
N VAL A 464 -5.22 11.97 19.36
CA VAL A 464 -6.31 12.87 19.71
C VAL A 464 -5.95 14.26 19.21
N VAL A 465 -6.76 14.77 18.30
CA VAL A 465 -6.49 15.96 17.50
C VAL A 465 -7.52 17.04 17.78
N ASP A 466 -7.07 18.24 18.07
CA ASP A 466 -7.91 19.45 18.06
C ASP A 466 -7.58 20.26 16.79
N PRO A 467 -8.45 20.24 15.78
CA PRO A 467 -8.19 20.94 14.51
C PRO A 467 -8.25 22.46 14.64
N VAL A 468 -8.91 22.99 15.67
CA VAL A 468 -9.01 24.43 15.93
C VAL A 468 -7.72 24.95 16.57
N ARG A 469 -7.26 24.25 17.62
CA ARG A 469 -6.01 24.59 18.31
C ARG A 469 -4.76 24.09 17.58
N LYS A 470 -4.93 23.20 16.59
CA LYS A 470 -3.84 22.51 15.88
C LYS A 470 -2.92 21.73 16.81
N THR A 471 -3.49 21.03 17.76
CA THR A 471 -2.75 20.17 18.69
C THR A 471 -3.04 18.72 18.42
N CYS A 472 -2.07 17.86 18.73
CA CYS A 472 -2.21 16.41 18.65
C CYS A 472 -1.48 15.75 19.81
N THR A 473 -2.15 14.85 20.51
CA THR A 473 -1.52 13.91 21.44
C THR A 473 -1.47 12.53 20.82
N GLN A 474 -0.48 11.73 21.19
CA GLN A 474 -0.25 10.40 20.66
C GLN A 474 -0.01 9.41 21.79
N THR A 475 -0.78 8.32 21.82
CA THR A 475 -0.69 7.26 22.82
C THR A 475 -0.67 5.90 22.14
N VAL A 476 0.32 5.06 22.46
CA VAL A 476 0.36 3.66 22.04
C VAL A 476 -0.64 2.87 22.88
N LEU A 477 -1.64 2.30 22.25
CA LEU A 477 -2.66 1.49 22.91
C LEU A 477 -2.28 0.01 22.98
N ASN A 478 -1.50 -0.48 22.02
CA ASN A 478 -0.99 -1.85 22.00
C ASN A 478 0.38 -1.89 21.30
N ASN A 479 1.37 -2.48 21.96
CA ASN A 479 2.73 -2.60 21.46
C ASN A 479 3.04 -3.93 20.76
N ARG A 480 2.02 -4.75 20.45
CA ARG A 480 2.19 -5.86 19.53
C ARG A 480 2.36 -5.29 18.12
N VAL A 481 3.43 -5.65 17.48
CA VAL A 481 3.63 -5.28 16.07
C VAL A 481 2.59 -5.99 15.22
N GLY A 482 1.89 -5.22 14.41
CA GLY A 482 0.83 -5.70 13.54
C GLY A 482 0.61 -4.76 12.37
N GLU A 483 -0.04 -5.27 11.34
CA GLU A 483 -0.37 -4.54 10.13
C GLU A 483 -1.70 -5.03 9.53
N PHE A 484 -2.10 -4.43 8.42
CA PHE A 484 -3.35 -4.76 7.74
C PHE A 484 -4.57 -4.67 8.68
N PRO A 485 -4.83 -3.50 9.26
CA PRO A 485 -5.95 -3.35 10.16
C PRO A 485 -7.29 -3.41 9.43
N THR A 486 -8.26 -4.08 10.03
CA THR A 486 -9.64 -4.08 9.58
C THR A 486 -10.59 -3.91 10.75
N MET A 487 -11.81 -3.51 10.44
CA MET A 487 -12.90 -3.37 11.41
C MET A 487 -14.26 -3.52 10.72
N ASN A 488 -15.32 -3.49 11.50
CA ASN A 488 -16.67 -3.44 10.95
C ASN A 488 -16.93 -2.08 10.27
N ASN A 489 -17.17 -2.11 8.96
CA ASN A 489 -17.39 -0.90 8.15
C ASN A 489 -18.57 -0.04 8.62
N LYS A 490 -19.53 -0.60 9.35
CA LYS A 490 -20.63 0.17 9.97
C LYS A 490 -20.14 1.23 10.97
N PHE A 491 -18.91 1.09 11.47
CA PHE A 491 -18.32 1.99 12.46
C PHE A 491 -17.24 2.90 11.88
N VAL A 492 -17.02 2.88 10.57
CA VAL A 492 -16.11 3.84 9.92
C VAL A 492 -16.65 5.26 10.10
N GLY A 493 -15.80 6.14 10.62
CA GLY A 493 -16.16 7.52 10.93
C GLY A 493 -16.87 7.71 12.27
N ARG A 494 -17.03 6.65 13.07
CA ARG A 494 -17.76 6.63 14.34
C ARG A 494 -16.92 6.04 15.47
N LYS A 495 -17.35 6.29 16.72
CA LYS A 495 -16.77 5.62 17.90
C LYS A 495 -16.78 4.12 17.68
N HIS A 496 -15.64 3.50 17.88
CA HIS A 496 -15.44 2.06 17.73
C HIS A 496 -14.66 1.49 18.93
N THR A 497 -14.83 0.22 19.15
CA THR A 497 -14.22 -0.54 20.25
C THR A 497 -13.30 -1.63 19.72
N HIS A 498 -13.59 -2.19 18.55
CA HIS A 498 -12.92 -3.37 18.05
C HIS A 498 -12.19 -3.11 16.72
N ALA A 499 -10.96 -3.63 16.63
CA ALA A 499 -10.18 -3.71 15.40
C ALA A 499 -9.46 -5.05 15.33
N TYR A 500 -9.09 -5.47 14.13
CA TYR A 500 -8.41 -6.74 13.88
C TYR A 500 -7.18 -6.48 13.02
N THR A 501 -6.08 -7.17 13.30
CA THR A 501 -4.82 -7.02 12.55
C THR A 501 -4.19 -8.38 12.26
N ALA A 502 -3.37 -8.42 11.22
CA ALA A 502 -2.34 -9.43 11.07
C ALA A 502 -1.19 -9.06 12.00
N GLY A 503 -0.84 -9.92 12.94
CA GLY A 503 0.11 -9.59 14.00
C GLY A 503 1.28 -10.57 14.12
N THR A 504 2.29 -10.11 14.85
CA THR A 504 3.46 -10.93 15.20
C THR A 504 3.14 -11.92 16.31
N VAL A 505 3.96 -12.98 16.40
CA VAL A 505 3.78 -14.06 17.37
C VAL A 505 3.94 -13.56 18.81
N VAL A 506 4.97 -12.77 19.07
CA VAL A 506 5.23 -12.22 20.41
C VAL A 506 4.83 -10.76 20.49
N LYS A 507 4.29 -10.40 21.64
CA LYS A 507 4.10 -9.02 22.03
C LYS A 507 5.43 -8.50 22.58
N ASP A 508 6.25 -7.97 21.70
CA ASP A 508 7.59 -7.48 22.03
C ASP A 508 7.87 -6.24 21.18
N GLU A 509 8.26 -5.19 21.83
CA GLU A 509 8.52 -3.89 21.23
C GLU A 509 9.72 -3.83 20.29
N VAL A 510 10.53 -4.89 20.22
CA VAL A 510 11.79 -4.89 19.46
C VAL A 510 11.70 -5.71 18.16
N LYS A 511 10.73 -6.62 18.03
CA LYS A 511 10.66 -7.58 16.93
C LYS A 511 9.50 -7.27 15.99
N TRP A 512 9.79 -7.13 14.72
CA TRP A 512 8.80 -7.02 13.66
C TRP A 512 8.68 -8.33 12.90
N GLY A 513 7.45 -8.80 12.69
CA GLY A 513 7.10 -9.90 11.79
C GLY A 513 7.91 -11.18 11.86
N PRO A 514 7.69 -12.08 10.93
CA PRO A 514 6.56 -12.07 9.99
C PRO A 514 5.21 -12.22 10.70
N ASN A 515 4.12 -11.77 10.04
CA ASN A 515 2.78 -11.88 10.59
C ASN A 515 2.30 -13.32 10.54
N GLN A 516 2.02 -13.90 11.71
CA GLN A 516 1.62 -15.29 11.89
C GLN A 516 0.38 -15.45 12.78
N CYS A 517 -0.20 -14.34 13.23
CA CYS A 517 -1.35 -14.32 14.12
C CYS A 517 -2.49 -13.46 13.56
N LEU A 518 -3.71 -13.85 13.89
CA LEU A 518 -4.86 -12.96 13.92
C LEU A 518 -4.93 -12.32 15.31
N VAL A 519 -5.09 -11.00 15.36
CA VAL A 519 -5.18 -10.26 16.61
C VAL A 519 -6.47 -9.43 16.60
N LYS A 520 -7.29 -9.58 17.65
CA LYS A 520 -8.41 -8.69 17.96
C LYS A 520 -7.96 -7.71 19.02
N HIS A 521 -8.11 -6.42 18.75
CA HIS A 521 -7.88 -5.34 19.72
C HIS A 521 -9.23 -4.83 20.22
N THR A 522 -9.33 -4.64 21.53
CA THR A 522 -10.51 -4.05 22.19
C THR A 522 -10.08 -2.80 22.94
N THR A 523 -10.57 -1.64 22.50
CA THR A 523 -10.22 -0.32 23.04
C THR A 523 -11.43 0.35 23.69
N ASP A 524 -11.19 1.33 24.55
CA ASP A 524 -12.23 2.26 24.99
C ASP A 524 -12.19 3.52 24.09
N PRO A 525 -13.26 3.85 23.35
CA PRO A 525 -13.27 5.03 22.49
C PRO A 525 -13.18 6.37 23.24
N ASN A 526 -13.43 6.36 24.54
CA ASN A 526 -13.40 7.57 25.37
C ASN A 526 -12.12 7.71 26.20
N SER A 527 -11.19 6.77 26.08
CA SER A 527 -9.96 6.69 26.89
C SER A 527 -8.75 6.32 26.02
N GLU A 528 -7.58 6.72 26.45
CA GLU A 528 -6.28 6.31 25.91
C GLU A 528 -5.65 5.15 26.71
N SER A 529 -6.48 4.38 27.41
CA SER A 529 -6.04 3.18 28.13
C SER A 529 -5.55 2.09 27.17
N PRO A 530 -4.59 1.24 27.60
CA PRO A 530 -4.12 0.15 26.78
C PRO A 530 -5.23 -0.78 26.28
N ALA A 531 -5.17 -1.13 25.01
CA ALA A 531 -6.09 -2.08 24.39
C ALA A 531 -5.93 -3.47 25.01
N LYS A 532 -7.06 -4.16 25.24
CA LYS A 532 -7.07 -5.61 25.46
C LYS A 532 -6.88 -6.31 24.13
N GLU A 533 -6.33 -7.52 24.14
CA GLU A 533 -6.16 -8.30 22.94
C GLU A 533 -6.62 -9.75 23.12
N GLN A 534 -7.11 -10.34 22.02
CA GLN A 534 -7.22 -11.77 21.80
C GLN A 534 -6.29 -12.12 20.62
N VAL A 535 -5.62 -13.25 20.68
CA VAL A 535 -4.65 -13.66 19.66
C VAL A 535 -4.92 -15.11 19.27
N TRP A 536 -4.94 -15.35 17.96
CA TRP A 536 -4.93 -16.70 17.40
C TRP A 536 -3.65 -16.92 16.61
N TYR A 537 -2.84 -17.89 17.00
CA TYR A 537 -1.60 -18.26 16.35
C TYR A 537 -1.78 -19.49 15.46
N TYR A 538 -1.42 -19.39 14.18
CA TYR A 538 -1.63 -20.46 13.19
C TYR A 538 -0.52 -21.52 13.13
N GLY A 539 0.59 -21.31 13.80
CA GLY A 539 1.74 -22.22 13.81
C GLY A 539 2.98 -21.65 13.12
N GLU A 540 4.14 -22.30 13.37
CA GLU A 540 5.46 -21.79 12.96
C GLU A 540 5.63 -21.55 11.46
N ARG A 541 4.95 -22.34 10.63
CA ARG A 541 5.11 -22.32 9.16
C ARG A 541 3.95 -21.64 8.45
N CYS A 542 3.04 -21.03 9.21
CA CYS A 542 1.86 -20.37 8.70
C CYS A 542 2.03 -18.85 8.75
N PHE A 543 1.72 -18.19 7.64
CA PHE A 543 1.85 -16.73 7.49
C PHE A 543 0.53 -16.16 7.02
N VAL A 544 0.07 -15.13 7.72
CA VAL A 544 -1.27 -14.59 7.55
C VAL A 544 -1.27 -13.40 6.60
N GLN A 545 -2.35 -13.27 5.85
CA GLN A 545 -2.66 -12.09 5.05
C GLN A 545 -3.61 -11.17 5.82
N GLU A 546 -4.02 -10.07 5.19
CA GLU A 546 -4.98 -9.13 5.74
C GLU A 546 -6.28 -9.82 6.19
N PRO A 547 -6.74 -9.64 7.44
CA PRO A 547 -8.07 -10.08 7.87
C PRO A 547 -9.14 -9.19 7.27
N ILE A 548 -10.29 -9.74 6.93
CA ILE A 548 -11.44 -8.99 6.41
C ILE A 548 -12.65 -9.25 7.29
N PHE A 549 -13.30 -8.17 7.75
CA PHE A 549 -14.52 -8.26 8.54
C PHE A 549 -15.76 -8.42 7.63
N ALA A 550 -16.56 -9.45 7.89
CA ALA A 550 -17.85 -9.67 7.26
C ALA A 550 -18.96 -9.50 8.33
N ALA A 551 -19.73 -8.43 8.24
CA ALA A 551 -20.79 -8.16 9.22
C ALA A 551 -21.91 -9.20 9.14
N ARG A 552 -22.44 -9.64 10.28
CA ARG A 552 -23.63 -10.50 10.33
C ARG A 552 -24.85 -9.70 9.88
N PRO A 553 -25.68 -10.22 8.97
CA PRO A 553 -26.92 -9.58 8.59
C PRO A 553 -27.81 -9.35 9.81
N GLY A 554 -28.28 -8.12 10.02
CA GLY A 554 -29.09 -7.75 11.18
C GLY A 554 -28.33 -7.63 12.50
N GLY A 555 -27.03 -7.92 12.53
CA GLY A 555 -26.18 -7.78 13.71
C GLY A 555 -26.12 -6.33 14.22
N THR A 556 -26.18 -6.16 15.54
CA THR A 556 -26.20 -4.84 16.19
C THR A 556 -24.92 -4.54 16.99
N ALA A 557 -24.21 -5.57 17.46
CA ALA A 557 -22.93 -5.38 18.11
C ALA A 557 -21.83 -5.09 17.08
N GLU A 558 -20.82 -4.34 17.49
CA GLU A 558 -19.73 -3.93 16.61
C GLU A 558 -18.94 -5.12 16.06
N ASP A 559 -18.73 -6.12 16.90
CA ASP A 559 -18.00 -7.35 16.59
C ASP A 559 -18.92 -8.52 16.20
N ASP A 560 -20.22 -8.26 15.91
CA ASP A 560 -21.16 -9.26 15.42
C ASP A 560 -20.96 -9.52 13.93
N GLY A 561 -20.22 -10.57 13.64
CA GLY A 561 -19.83 -10.95 12.29
C GLY A 561 -18.71 -11.97 12.29
N TRP A 562 -18.04 -12.06 11.16
CA TRP A 562 -16.96 -13.01 10.94
C TRP A 562 -15.68 -12.32 10.50
N ILE A 563 -14.54 -12.93 10.84
CA ILE A 563 -13.25 -12.59 10.25
C ILE A 563 -12.90 -13.65 9.22
N LEU A 564 -12.63 -13.19 8.00
CA LEU A 564 -12.16 -13.99 6.88
C LEU A 564 -10.67 -13.71 6.70
N GLN A 565 -9.82 -14.73 6.89
CA GLN A 565 -8.37 -14.54 6.77
C GLN A 565 -7.73 -15.66 5.97
N ILE A 566 -6.97 -15.29 4.94
CA ILE A 566 -6.17 -16.24 4.16
C ILE A 566 -4.83 -16.44 4.85
N VAL A 567 -4.43 -17.70 4.93
CA VAL A 567 -3.19 -18.13 5.55
C VAL A 567 -2.42 -19.01 4.57
N ASN A 568 -1.14 -18.71 4.42
CA ASN A 568 -0.21 -19.49 3.64
C ASN A 568 0.56 -20.45 4.54
N ASP A 569 0.41 -21.75 4.31
CA ASP A 569 1.20 -22.81 4.97
C ASP A 569 2.44 -23.12 4.11
N ALA A 570 3.59 -22.61 4.52
CA ALA A 570 4.86 -22.82 3.83
C ALA A 570 5.35 -24.28 3.93
N GLY A 571 4.89 -25.02 4.92
CA GLY A 571 5.19 -26.45 5.07
C GLY A 571 4.50 -27.30 4.02
N LYS A 572 3.24 -27.00 3.76
CA LYS A 572 2.40 -27.70 2.78
C LYS A 572 2.40 -27.02 1.41
N GLN A 573 2.90 -25.80 1.31
CA GLN A 573 2.85 -24.96 0.11
C GLN A 573 1.43 -24.73 -0.39
N THR A 574 0.47 -24.55 0.54
CA THR A 574 -0.95 -24.36 0.28
C THR A 574 -1.45 -23.06 0.88
N SER A 575 -2.60 -22.60 0.40
CA SER A 575 -3.32 -21.46 0.95
C SER A 575 -4.69 -21.91 1.43
N THR A 576 -5.10 -21.38 2.60
CA THR A 576 -6.38 -21.74 3.24
C THR A 576 -7.07 -20.47 3.71
N LEU A 577 -8.35 -20.34 3.42
CA LEU A 577 -9.21 -19.31 4.00
C LEU A 577 -9.80 -19.83 5.30
N TYR A 578 -9.58 -19.13 6.40
CA TYR A 578 -10.17 -19.40 7.70
C TYR A 578 -11.29 -18.42 8.01
N ILE A 579 -12.33 -18.91 8.65
CA ILE A 579 -13.52 -18.16 9.07
C ILE A 579 -13.63 -18.25 10.59
N PHE A 580 -13.68 -17.10 11.26
CA PHE A 580 -13.80 -17.01 12.72
C PHE A 580 -15.06 -16.26 13.09
N GLU A 581 -15.65 -16.56 14.24
CA GLU A 581 -16.55 -15.63 14.91
C GLU A 581 -15.75 -14.42 15.41
N ALA A 582 -16.11 -13.23 14.93
CA ALA A 582 -15.35 -12.03 15.25
C ALA A 582 -15.45 -11.62 16.72
N MET A 583 -16.52 -12.02 17.41
CA MET A 583 -16.71 -11.77 18.85
C MET A 583 -15.63 -12.44 19.70
N ASP A 584 -15.21 -13.65 19.33
CA ASP A 584 -14.24 -14.43 20.12
C ASP A 584 -13.33 -15.28 19.22
N ILE A 585 -12.28 -14.65 18.69
CA ILE A 585 -11.30 -15.32 17.82
C ILE A 585 -10.46 -16.35 18.59
N ALA A 586 -10.39 -16.26 19.91
CA ALA A 586 -9.60 -17.18 20.73
C ALA A 586 -10.19 -18.60 20.73
N LYS A 587 -11.46 -18.77 20.38
CA LYS A 587 -12.07 -20.08 20.21
C LYS A 587 -11.59 -20.84 18.96
N GLY A 588 -10.91 -20.14 18.06
CA GLY A 588 -10.45 -20.70 16.80
C GLY A 588 -11.45 -20.58 15.65
N PRO A 589 -11.04 -21.04 14.46
CA PRO A 589 -11.89 -20.96 13.28
C PRO A 589 -13.09 -21.90 13.38
N ILE A 590 -14.25 -21.41 12.93
CA ILE A 590 -15.48 -22.21 12.85
C ILE A 590 -15.56 -23.00 11.54
N ALA A 591 -14.85 -22.52 10.51
CA ALA A 591 -14.69 -23.21 9.24
C ALA A 591 -13.38 -22.83 8.56
N SER A 592 -12.94 -23.66 7.64
CA SER A 592 -11.83 -23.34 6.74
C SER A 592 -12.07 -23.90 5.34
N VAL A 593 -11.51 -23.23 4.35
CA VAL A 593 -11.60 -23.57 2.93
C VAL A 593 -10.19 -23.67 2.36
N LEU A 594 -9.77 -24.90 2.06
CA LEU A 594 -8.48 -25.16 1.39
C LEU A 594 -8.62 -24.91 -0.11
N PHE A 595 -7.69 -24.17 -0.71
CA PHE A 595 -7.68 -23.92 -2.15
C PHE A 595 -7.08 -25.09 -2.94
N ASN A 596 -7.51 -26.31 -2.65
CA ASN A 596 -7.23 -27.56 -3.38
C ASN A 596 -5.75 -27.74 -3.82
N GLY A 597 -4.81 -27.48 -2.91
CA GLY A 597 -3.36 -27.57 -3.18
C GLY A 597 -2.79 -26.40 -3.99
N GLU A 598 -3.58 -25.40 -4.33
CA GLU A 598 -3.11 -24.23 -5.05
C GLU A 598 -2.38 -23.27 -4.12
N HIS A 599 -1.38 -22.62 -4.68
CA HIS A 599 -0.61 -21.57 -4.05
C HIS A 599 -1.11 -20.19 -4.49
N LEU A 600 -1.61 -19.42 -3.54
CA LEU A 600 -1.86 -18.00 -3.68
C LEU A 600 -0.70 -17.27 -3.01
N PRO A 601 0.10 -16.46 -3.72
CA PRO A 601 1.13 -15.64 -3.07
C PRO A 601 0.51 -14.75 -2.00
N PRO A 602 1.30 -14.27 -1.02
CA PRO A 602 0.79 -13.30 -0.06
C PRO A 602 0.15 -12.12 -0.77
N GLY A 603 -1.16 -11.95 -0.58
CA GLY A 603 -1.94 -10.85 -1.15
C GLY A 603 -1.73 -9.54 -0.39
N LEU A 604 -2.22 -8.44 -0.97
CA LEU A 604 -2.22 -7.13 -0.33
C LEU A 604 -3.60 -6.84 0.26
N HIS A 605 -4.51 -6.25 -0.48
CA HIS A 605 -5.79 -5.83 0.07
C HIS A 605 -6.99 -6.52 -0.57
N GLY A 606 -8.06 -6.56 0.20
CA GLY A 606 -9.33 -7.11 -0.24
C GLY A 606 -10.52 -6.38 0.37
N MET A 607 -11.71 -6.92 0.08
CA MET A 607 -12.94 -6.44 0.68
C MET A 607 -14.00 -7.54 0.77
N TRP A 608 -14.91 -7.36 1.67
CA TRP A 608 -16.16 -8.10 1.72
C TRP A 608 -17.29 -7.31 1.04
N ALA A 609 -17.86 -7.86 0.00
CA ALA A 609 -19.03 -7.32 -0.68
C ALA A 609 -20.27 -8.06 -0.16
N GLN A 610 -20.93 -7.44 0.84
CA GLN A 610 -22.11 -7.99 1.48
C GLN A 610 -23.24 -8.20 0.47
N ASP A 611 -23.89 -9.38 0.52
CA ASP A 611 -24.99 -9.79 -0.36
C ASP A 611 -24.68 -9.80 -1.87
N ALA A 612 -23.48 -9.47 -2.27
CA ALA A 612 -23.03 -9.55 -3.66
C ALA A 612 -22.66 -11.01 -4.00
N VAL A 613 -23.61 -11.76 -4.52
CA VAL A 613 -23.44 -13.17 -4.92
C VAL A 613 -23.31 -13.25 -6.43
N TYR A 614 -22.14 -13.61 -6.91
CA TYR A 614 -21.83 -13.80 -8.33
C TYR A 614 -21.87 -15.29 -8.67
N ASN A 615 -22.83 -15.70 -9.48
CA ASN A 615 -23.07 -17.09 -9.89
C ASN A 615 -22.31 -17.46 -11.15
#